data_104703662d963487034744bc66c29162
#
_entry.id   104703662d963487034744bc66c29162
#
_cell.length_a   1.000
_cell.length_b   1.000
_cell.length_c   1.000
_cell.angle_alpha   90.00
_cell.angle_beta   90.00
_cell.angle_gamma   90.00
#
_symmetry.space_group_name_H-M   'P 1'
#
loop_
_entity.id
_entity.type
_entity.pdbx_description
1 polymer ?
#
loop_
_entity_poly.entity_id
_entity_poly.type
_entity_poly.pdbx_seq_one_letter_code
_entity_poly.pdbx_strand_id
1 'polypeptide(L)'
;MIQYFKNINQQTVEIDKPEIGTWVNVLPPLKQEEFSELSTGLDIPIDFLTDSLDIDERSRFEEEDNVKLIVIKTPTENNSFNESDAYYITIPICIILTHNQILTVNSFDNPAIKKFLNTFQNRHPDKKNMMVLKVFEKVVQNY
;
A
#
# COMPACT_ATOMS: atom_id res chain seq x y z
N MET A 1 -5.60 -9.92 4.47
CA MET A 1 -6.53 -9.00 5.16
C MET A 1 -6.60 -7.69 4.40
N ILE A 2 -7.80 -7.24 4.10
CA ILE A 2 -8.07 -5.95 3.44
C ILE A 2 -8.78 -5.04 4.43
N GLN A 3 -8.34 -3.80 4.52
CA GLN A 3 -8.95 -2.77 5.35
C GLN A 3 -9.34 -1.58 4.46
N TYR A 4 -10.49 -1.02 4.70
CA TYR A 4 -11.03 0.13 3.95
C TYR A 4 -11.16 1.34 4.87
N PHE A 5 -10.60 2.47 4.45
CA PHE A 5 -10.64 3.72 5.23
C PHE A 5 -11.24 4.86 4.42
N LYS A 6 -12.07 5.65 5.07
CA LYS A 6 -12.70 6.85 4.50
C LYS A 6 -12.58 8.02 5.47
N ASN A 7 -12.50 9.23 4.92
CA ASN A 7 -12.61 10.43 5.73
C ASN A 7 -14.09 10.79 5.92
N ILE A 8 -14.53 10.86 7.17
CA ILE A 8 -15.86 11.31 7.56
C ILE A 8 -15.68 12.42 8.61
N ASN A 9 -16.15 13.63 8.32
CA ASN A 9 -16.03 14.78 9.22
C ASN A 9 -14.58 15.03 9.70
N GLN A 10 -13.62 14.98 8.77
CA GLN A 10 -12.18 15.18 9.03
C GLN A 10 -11.54 14.08 9.90
N GLN A 11 -12.23 12.98 10.11
CA GLN A 11 -11.70 11.80 10.78
C GLN A 11 -11.60 10.63 9.81
N THR A 12 -10.54 9.86 9.92
CA THR A 12 -10.40 8.60 9.18
C THR A 12 -11.13 7.50 9.92
N VAL A 13 -12.06 6.88 9.25
CA VAL A 13 -12.91 5.82 9.79
C VAL A 13 -12.75 4.56 8.94
N GLU A 14 -12.60 3.42 9.58
CA GLU A 14 -12.65 2.12 8.90
C GLU A 14 -14.10 1.80 8.51
N ILE A 15 -14.29 1.33 7.28
CA ILE A 15 -15.60 0.98 6.72
C ILE A 15 -15.57 -0.46 6.18
N ASP A 16 -16.74 -1.07 6.04
CA ASP A 16 -16.84 -2.50 5.66
C ASP A 16 -16.65 -2.77 4.17
N LYS A 17 -16.85 -1.76 3.32
CA LYS A 17 -16.83 -1.90 1.86
C LYS A 17 -16.15 -0.72 1.19
N PRO A 18 -15.49 -0.92 0.03
CA PRO A 18 -14.90 0.18 -0.72
C PRO A 18 -15.97 1.10 -1.32
N GLU A 19 -15.72 2.40 -1.23
CA GLU A 19 -16.50 3.47 -1.85
C GLU A 19 -15.56 4.38 -2.66
N ILE A 20 -16.12 5.31 -3.43
CA ILE A 20 -15.31 6.34 -4.10
C ILE A 20 -14.53 7.15 -3.06
N GLY A 21 -13.23 7.33 -3.28
CA GLY A 21 -12.35 8.04 -2.37
C GLY A 21 -11.86 7.21 -1.16
N THR A 22 -12.12 5.90 -1.15
CA THR A 22 -11.62 4.99 -0.11
C THR A 22 -10.11 4.77 -0.28
N TRP A 23 -9.41 4.74 0.84
CA TRP A 23 -8.09 4.14 0.91
C TRP A 23 -8.20 2.68 1.32
N VAL A 24 -7.59 1.80 0.52
CA VAL A 24 -7.58 0.36 0.73
C VAL A 24 -6.18 -0.05 1.18
N ASN A 25 -6.06 -0.60 2.38
CA ASN A 25 -4.80 -1.13 2.89
C ASN A 25 -4.81 -2.66 2.83
N VAL A 26 -3.89 -3.22 2.08
CA VAL A 26 -3.79 -4.66 1.83
C VAL A 26 -2.60 -5.23 2.56
N LEU A 27 -2.86 -6.15 3.48
CA LEU A 27 -1.85 -6.84 4.29
C LEU A 27 -1.89 -8.35 4.02
N PRO A 28 -0.73 -9.01 3.89
CA PRO A 28 -0.66 -10.45 3.72
C PRO A 28 -1.04 -11.19 5.03
N PRO A 29 -1.40 -12.47 4.95
CA PRO A 29 -1.65 -13.21 3.72
C PRO A 29 -3.01 -12.85 3.10
N LEU A 30 -3.08 -12.83 1.76
CA LEU A 30 -4.34 -12.68 1.01
C LEU A 30 -4.99 -14.04 0.75
N LYS A 31 -6.28 -14.13 1.04
CA LYS A 31 -7.09 -15.26 0.62
C LYS A 31 -7.48 -15.15 -0.85
N GLN A 32 -7.84 -16.25 -1.48
CA GLN A 32 -8.24 -16.26 -2.89
C GLN A 32 -9.44 -15.34 -3.16
N GLU A 33 -10.40 -15.30 -2.25
CA GLU A 33 -11.57 -14.43 -2.35
C GLU A 33 -11.17 -12.95 -2.27
N GLU A 34 -10.26 -12.58 -1.37
CA GLU A 34 -9.74 -11.22 -1.23
C GLU A 34 -8.97 -10.78 -2.49
N PHE A 35 -8.18 -11.68 -3.07
CA PHE A 35 -7.47 -11.42 -4.31
C PHE A 35 -8.44 -11.16 -5.46
N SER A 36 -9.49 -11.98 -5.58
CA SER A 36 -10.55 -11.80 -6.58
C SER A 36 -11.35 -10.51 -6.37
N GLU A 37 -11.61 -10.12 -5.12
CA GLU A 37 -12.27 -8.86 -4.79
C GLU A 37 -11.45 -7.65 -5.26
N LEU A 38 -10.14 -7.67 -5.08
CA LEU A 38 -9.26 -6.59 -5.55
C LEU A 38 -9.16 -6.57 -7.09
N SER A 39 -8.94 -7.71 -7.72
CA SER A 39 -8.74 -7.77 -9.17
C SER A 39 -10.02 -7.47 -9.95
N THR A 40 -11.12 -8.13 -9.61
CA THR A 40 -12.40 -8.00 -10.35
C THR A 40 -13.26 -6.87 -9.79
N GLY A 41 -13.34 -6.73 -8.47
CA GLY A 41 -14.21 -5.75 -7.81
C GLY A 41 -13.70 -4.30 -7.92
N LEU A 42 -12.38 -4.09 -8.01
CA LEU A 42 -11.76 -2.77 -8.13
C LEU A 42 -11.07 -2.55 -9.49
N ASP A 43 -11.25 -3.45 -10.45
CA ASP A 43 -10.64 -3.40 -11.80
C ASP A 43 -9.11 -3.21 -11.77
N ILE A 44 -8.42 -3.97 -10.91
CA ILE A 44 -6.97 -3.90 -10.81
C ILE A 44 -6.34 -5.00 -11.66
N PRO A 45 -5.37 -4.69 -12.53
CA PRO A 45 -4.61 -5.68 -13.25
C PRO A 45 -4.00 -6.73 -12.32
N ILE A 46 -4.17 -8.01 -12.65
CA ILE A 46 -3.69 -9.12 -11.82
C ILE A 46 -2.20 -9.04 -11.60
N ASP A 47 -1.45 -8.66 -12.63
CA ASP A 47 0.00 -8.52 -12.56
C ASP A 47 0.41 -7.45 -11.53
N PHE A 48 -0.31 -6.33 -11.44
CA PHE A 48 -0.05 -5.30 -10.43
C PHE A 48 -0.22 -5.83 -9.00
N LEU A 49 -1.23 -6.67 -8.77
CA LEU A 49 -1.44 -7.30 -7.46
C LEU A 49 -0.37 -8.35 -7.16
N THR A 50 -0.03 -9.17 -8.14
CA THR A 50 1.00 -10.22 -8.00
C THR A 50 2.35 -9.61 -7.69
N ASP A 51 2.75 -8.60 -8.47
CA ASP A 51 4.02 -7.88 -8.28
C ASP A 51 4.07 -7.14 -6.94
N SER A 52 2.93 -6.58 -6.51
CA SER A 52 2.84 -5.88 -5.22
C SER A 52 3.02 -6.80 -4.00
N LEU A 53 2.84 -8.09 -4.17
CA LEU A 53 3.05 -9.09 -3.12
C LEU A 53 4.44 -9.70 -3.17
N ASP A 54 5.25 -9.40 -4.19
CA ASP A 54 6.63 -9.85 -4.29
C ASP A 54 7.56 -8.95 -3.47
N ILE A 55 8.27 -9.54 -2.50
CA ILE A 55 9.23 -8.82 -1.64
C ILE A 55 10.44 -8.30 -2.41
N ASP A 56 10.78 -8.94 -3.52
CA ASP A 56 11.93 -8.59 -4.34
C ASP A 56 11.62 -7.59 -5.46
N GLU A 57 10.37 -7.12 -5.53
CA GLU A 57 9.92 -6.22 -6.58
C GLU A 57 10.77 -4.94 -6.64
N ARG A 58 10.99 -4.45 -7.87
CA ARG A 58 11.84 -3.29 -8.15
C ARG A 58 11.05 -1.99 -8.12
N SER A 59 11.70 -0.93 -7.66
CA SER A 59 11.12 0.42 -7.73
C SER A 59 10.84 0.81 -9.16
N ARG A 60 9.60 1.17 -9.47
CA ARG A 60 9.15 1.59 -10.80
C ARG A 60 7.81 2.31 -10.75
N PHE A 61 7.48 2.93 -11.86
CA PHE A 61 6.13 3.42 -12.18
C PHE A 61 5.62 2.68 -13.42
N GLU A 62 4.38 2.25 -13.39
CA GLU A 62 3.71 1.59 -14.50
C GLU A 62 2.25 2.04 -14.59
N GLU A 63 1.69 2.09 -15.78
CA GLU A 63 0.29 2.43 -16.01
C GLU A 63 -0.33 1.48 -17.04
N GLU A 64 -1.45 0.89 -16.69
CA GLU A 64 -2.25 0.02 -17.55
C GLU A 64 -3.74 0.27 -17.31
N ASP A 65 -4.53 0.45 -18.36
CA ASP A 65 -5.99 0.66 -18.29
C ASP A 65 -6.43 1.77 -17.30
N ASN A 66 -5.67 2.87 -17.25
CA ASN A 66 -5.85 3.98 -16.29
C ASN A 66 -5.63 3.60 -14.81
N VAL A 67 -5.08 2.45 -14.53
CA VAL A 67 -4.59 2.06 -13.21
C VAL A 67 -3.07 2.32 -13.16
N LYS A 68 -2.60 2.95 -12.10
CA LYS A 68 -1.18 3.28 -11.91
C LYS A 68 -0.61 2.46 -10.78
N LEU A 69 0.54 1.84 -11.03
CA LEU A 69 1.35 1.16 -10.02
C LEU A 69 2.60 2.00 -9.73
N ILE A 70 2.84 2.26 -8.45
CA ILE A 70 4.03 2.93 -7.96
C ILE A 70 4.69 2.01 -6.95
N VAL A 71 5.91 1.57 -7.24
CA VAL A 71 6.71 0.74 -6.32
C VAL A 71 7.87 1.58 -5.80
N ILE A 72 7.95 1.73 -4.49
CA ILE A 72 9.05 2.37 -3.79
C ILE A 72 9.63 1.42 -2.75
N LYS A 73 10.86 1.62 -2.34
CA LYS A 73 11.50 0.79 -1.30
C LYS A 73 11.70 1.57 -0.01
N THR A 74 11.54 0.89 1.11
CA THR A 74 11.80 1.43 2.44
C THR A 74 12.74 0.51 3.22
N PRO A 75 13.65 1.06 4.05
CA PRO A 75 14.51 0.23 4.86
C PRO A 75 13.74 -0.42 6.02
N THR A 76 14.14 -1.62 6.36
CA THR A 76 13.71 -2.34 7.56
C THR A 76 14.86 -3.15 8.14
N GLU A 77 14.80 -3.46 9.42
CA GLU A 77 15.76 -4.36 10.05
C GLU A 77 15.60 -5.77 9.49
N ASN A 78 16.72 -6.41 9.21
CA ASN A 78 16.76 -7.80 8.78
C ASN A 78 16.67 -8.71 10.00
N ASN A 79 15.53 -9.32 10.24
CA ASN A 79 15.30 -10.23 11.36
C ASN A 79 15.78 -11.68 11.08
N SER A 80 16.28 -11.97 9.90
CA SER A 80 16.91 -13.24 9.58
C SER A 80 18.37 -13.22 10.05
N PHE A 81 18.61 -13.61 11.29
CA PHE A 81 19.95 -13.65 11.89
C PHE A 81 20.83 -14.77 11.32
N ASN A 82 21.58 -14.46 10.28
CA ASN A 82 22.89 -15.03 10.06
C ASN A 82 23.91 -13.90 10.26
N GLU A 83 24.97 -14.12 11.01
CA GLU A 83 26.01 -13.11 11.32
C GLU A 83 26.68 -12.50 10.08
N SER A 84 26.47 -13.10 8.89
CA SER A 84 26.97 -12.64 7.59
C SER A 84 25.99 -11.80 6.78
N ASP A 85 24.74 -11.66 7.21
CA ASP A 85 23.72 -10.95 6.45
C ASP A 85 23.70 -9.46 6.78
N ALA A 86 23.24 -8.65 5.81
CA ALA A 86 23.09 -7.21 6.03
C ALA A 86 22.10 -6.94 7.17
N TYR A 87 22.45 -6.04 8.07
CA TYR A 87 21.60 -5.64 9.20
C TYR A 87 20.31 -4.96 8.77
N TYR A 88 20.36 -4.22 7.66
CA TYR A 88 19.20 -3.58 7.04
C TYR A 88 18.97 -4.13 5.63
N ILE A 89 17.72 -4.34 5.31
CA ILE A 89 17.25 -4.67 3.95
C ILE A 89 16.24 -3.61 3.50
N THR A 90 16.00 -3.55 2.21
CA THR A 90 14.90 -2.71 1.67
C THR A 90 13.76 -3.58 1.18
N ILE A 91 12.55 -3.15 1.50
CA ILE A 91 11.32 -3.83 1.15
C ILE A 91 10.41 -2.92 0.32
N PRO A 92 9.65 -3.46 -0.63
CA PRO A 92 8.76 -2.66 -1.44
C PRO A 92 7.53 -2.20 -0.65
N ILE A 93 7.09 -0.98 -0.96
CA ILE A 93 5.74 -0.48 -0.73
C ILE A 93 5.13 -0.25 -2.09
N CYS A 94 4.01 -0.87 -2.37
CA CYS A 94 3.29 -0.71 -3.60
C CYS A 94 2.06 0.16 -3.38
N ILE A 95 1.91 1.17 -4.22
CA ILE A 95 0.76 2.07 -4.25
C ILE A 95 0.07 1.87 -5.58
N ILE A 96 -1.21 1.50 -5.55
CA ILE A 96 -2.03 1.35 -6.74
C ILE A 96 -3.09 2.45 -6.73
N LEU A 97 -3.16 3.22 -7.80
CA LEU A 97 -4.16 4.25 -8.01
C LEU A 97 -5.15 3.79 -9.06
N THR A 98 -6.40 3.57 -8.67
CA THR A 98 -7.51 3.39 -9.58
C THR A 98 -8.25 4.70 -9.82
N HIS A 99 -9.29 4.70 -10.64
CA HIS A 99 -10.13 5.89 -10.81
C HIS A 99 -10.74 6.33 -9.47
N ASN A 100 -11.19 5.40 -8.66
CA ASN A 100 -12.00 5.66 -7.46
C ASN A 100 -11.23 5.52 -6.14
N GLN A 101 -10.15 4.74 -6.09
CA GLN A 101 -9.46 4.40 -4.85
C GLN A 101 -7.95 4.63 -4.93
N ILE A 102 -7.34 4.68 -3.77
CA ILE A 102 -5.90 4.47 -3.57
C ILE A 102 -5.70 3.20 -2.74
N LEU A 103 -4.81 2.32 -3.19
CA LEU A 103 -4.43 1.13 -2.44
C LEU A 103 -2.97 1.24 -2.00
N THR A 104 -2.68 0.74 -0.80
CA THR A 104 -1.34 0.40 -0.36
C THR A 104 -1.27 -1.12 -0.20
N VAL A 105 -0.38 -1.75 -0.95
CA VAL A 105 -0.20 -3.20 -0.93
C VAL A 105 1.21 -3.50 -0.45
N ASN A 106 1.33 -4.37 0.54
CA ASN A 106 2.60 -4.74 1.12
C ASN A 106 2.74 -6.25 1.18
N SER A 107 3.93 -6.77 0.90
CA SER A 107 4.22 -8.20 1.01
C SER A 107 4.33 -8.67 2.46
N PHE A 108 4.53 -7.77 3.40
CA PHE A 108 4.48 -8.01 4.84
C PHE A 108 4.21 -6.73 5.62
N ASP A 109 4.07 -6.86 6.93
CA ASP A 109 3.76 -5.75 7.83
C ASP A 109 4.87 -4.69 7.84
N ASN A 110 4.61 -3.55 7.19
CA ASN A 110 5.59 -2.53 6.89
C ASN A 110 5.57 -1.39 7.93
N PRO A 111 6.69 -1.12 8.63
CA PRO A 111 6.75 -0.06 9.64
C PRO A 111 6.43 1.34 9.12
N ALA A 112 6.79 1.65 7.86
CA ALA A 112 6.48 2.95 7.26
C ALA A 112 4.98 3.13 7.05
N ILE A 113 4.27 2.09 6.63
CA ILE A 113 2.80 2.11 6.51
C ILE A 113 2.15 2.19 7.89
N LYS A 114 2.65 1.48 8.90
CA LYS A 114 2.15 1.64 10.28
C LYS A 114 2.28 3.08 10.79
N LYS A 115 3.43 3.70 10.58
CA LYS A 115 3.64 5.12 10.94
C LYS A 115 2.69 6.04 10.17
N PHE A 116 2.47 5.74 8.89
CA PHE A 116 1.52 6.48 8.08
C PHE A 116 0.08 6.34 8.61
N LEU A 117 -0.36 5.13 8.94
CA LEU A 117 -1.67 4.85 9.54
C LEU A 117 -1.89 5.65 10.83
N ASN A 118 -0.92 5.65 11.72
CA ASN A 118 -1.00 6.35 13.01
C ASN A 118 -1.07 7.88 12.88
N THR A 119 -0.55 8.43 11.78
CA THR A 119 -0.56 9.88 11.51
C THR A 119 -1.70 10.30 10.57
N PHE A 120 -2.54 9.35 10.16
CA PHE A 120 -3.55 9.54 9.12
C PHE A 120 -4.79 10.31 9.56
N GLN A 121 -4.98 10.57 10.86
CA GLN A 121 -6.22 11.06 11.49
C GLN A 121 -6.85 12.31 10.86
N ASN A 122 -6.13 13.08 10.05
CA ASN A 122 -6.62 14.32 9.41
C ASN A 122 -6.42 14.35 7.89
N ARG A 123 -6.40 13.20 7.21
CA ARG A 123 -6.10 13.14 5.79
C ARG A 123 -7.33 12.81 4.96
N HIS A 124 -7.35 13.28 3.74
CA HIS A 124 -8.42 13.07 2.79
C HIS A 124 -8.03 11.99 1.77
N PRO A 125 -8.49 10.73 1.92
CA PRO A 125 -8.19 9.65 0.96
C PRO A 125 -8.67 9.94 -0.47
N ASP A 126 -9.66 10.81 -0.62
CA ASP A 126 -10.13 11.30 -1.90
C ASP A 126 -9.08 12.15 -2.65
N LYS A 127 -8.09 12.70 -1.94
CA LYS A 127 -6.95 13.41 -2.52
C LYS A 127 -5.77 12.47 -2.76
N LYS A 128 -5.89 11.55 -3.69
CA LYS A 128 -4.93 10.46 -3.96
C LYS A 128 -3.48 10.93 -4.10
N ASN A 129 -3.24 11.98 -4.87
CA ASN A 129 -1.88 12.51 -5.08
C ASN A 129 -1.24 13.00 -3.78
N MET A 130 -2.01 13.63 -2.90
CA MET A 130 -1.51 14.04 -1.58
C MET A 130 -1.17 12.84 -0.71
N MET A 131 -1.94 11.76 -0.79
CA MET A 131 -1.62 10.53 -0.06
C MET A 131 -0.32 9.89 -0.56
N VAL A 132 -0.10 9.82 -1.87
CA VAL A 132 1.17 9.33 -2.45
C VAL A 132 2.35 10.12 -1.90
N LEU A 133 2.28 11.46 -1.94
CA LEU A 133 3.33 12.33 -1.39
C LEU A 133 3.57 12.08 0.10
N LYS A 134 2.53 11.80 0.87
CA LYS A 134 2.65 11.53 2.30
C LYS A 134 3.26 10.15 2.59
N VAL A 135 2.97 9.15 1.77
CA VAL A 135 3.66 7.86 1.85
C VAL A 135 5.15 8.05 1.56
N PHE A 136 5.51 8.80 0.51
CA PHE A 136 6.90 9.13 0.19
C PHE A 136 7.60 9.85 1.34
N GLU A 137 6.96 10.85 1.94
CA GLU A 137 7.49 11.57 3.11
C GLU A 137 7.81 10.59 4.25
N LYS A 138 6.92 9.63 4.54
CA LYS A 138 7.14 8.63 5.58
C LYS A 138 8.25 7.64 5.23
N VAL A 139 8.38 7.27 3.98
CA VAL A 139 9.49 6.43 3.50
C VAL A 139 10.81 7.15 3.70
N VAL A 140 10.92 8.42 3.27
CA VAL A 140 12.14 9.22 3.43
C VAL A 140 12.52 9.38 4.91
N GLN A 141 11.54 9.60 5.79
CA GLN A 141 11.78 9.68 7.24
C GLN A 141 12.27 8.36 7.88
N ASN A 142 12.13 7.25 7.16
CA ASN A 142 12.58 5.92 7.63
C ASN A 142 14.04 5.64 7.27
N TYR A 143 14.59 6.37 6.32
CA TYR A 143 16.02 6.30 5.99
C TYR A 143 16.82 7.12 7.02
#